data_03213fe1d9c5309ed9a0f10c8136be0d
#
_entry.id   03213fe1d9c5309ed9a0f10c8136be0d
#
_cell.length_a   1.000
_cell.length_b   1.000
_cell.length_c   1.000
_cell.angle_alpha   90.00
_cell.angle_beta   90.00
_cell.angle_gamma   90.00
#
_symmetry.space_group_name_H-M   'P 1'
#
loop_
_entity.id
_entity.type
_entity.pdbx_description
1 polymer ?
#
loop_
_entity_poly.entity_id
_entity_poly.type
_entity_poly.pdbx_seq_one_letter_code
_entity_poly.pdbx_strand_id
1 'polypeptide(L)'
;MLTEPDPDADVRFSFDFPRQQRSRFLCIADFIASRDRARELGRVDVLPFQLVTMGQPIADFANELFAANSYRDYLEVHGLGVQLTEAMAEFWHRRVREELT
;
A
#
# COMPACT_ATOMS: atom_id res chain seq x y z
N MET A 1 7.91 -22.14 5.25
CA MET A 1 9.28 -22.15 4.72
C MET A 1 9.34 -21.06 3.66
N LEU A 2 10.01 -19.95 3.93
CA LEU A 2 10.22 -18.91 2.92
C LEU A 2 11.34 -19.44 2.02
N THR A 3 11.05 -19.66 0.76
CA THR A 3 12.05 -19.98 -0.25
C THR A 3 12.94 -18.75 -0.47
N GLU A 4 14.24 -18.95 -0.61
CA GLU A 4 15.16 -17.87 -0.95
C GLU A 4 14.69 -17.14 -2.22
N PRO A 5 14.81 -15.81 -2.27
CA PRO A 5 14.38 -15.02 -3.42
C PRO A 5 15.23 -15.37 -4.65
N ASP A 6 14.58 -15.86 -5.70
CA ASP A 6 15.21 -16.26 -6.97
C ASP A 6 14.72 -15.35 -8.11
N PRO A 7 15.61 -14.58 -8.79
CA PRO A 7 15.23 -13.73 -9.90
C PRO A 7 14.72 -14.53 -11.11
N ASP A 8 15.01 -15.80 -11.19
CA ASP A 8 14.61 -16.69 -12.29
C ASP A 8 13.38 -17.55 -11.96
N ALA A 9 12.81 -17.40 -10.75
CA ALA A 9 11.59 -18.10 -10.35
C ALA A 9 10.41 -17.80 -11.30
N ASP A 10 9.50 -18.76 -11.41
CA ASP A 10 8.28 -18.61 -12.18
C ASP A 10 7.40 -17.45 -11.66
N VAL A 11 6.87 -16.64 -12.59
CA VAL A 11 5.95 -15.55 -12.29
C VAL A 11 4.62 -16.14 -11.80
N ARG A 12 4.27 -15.87 -10.56
CA ARG A 12 2.99 -16.28 -9.97
C ARG A 12 1.89 -15.25 -10.18
N PHE A 13 2.25 -13.98 -10.11
CA PHE A 13 1.32 -12.85 -10.28
C PHE A 13 2.00 -11.76 -11.09
N SER A 14 1.22 -11.04 -11.89
CA SER A 14 1.67 -9.88 -12.66
C SER A 14 0.75 -8.70 -12.37
N PHE A 15 1.34 -7.54 -12.15
CA PHE A 15 0.62 -6.29 -11.90
C PHE A 15 1.14 -5.21 -12.83
N ASP A 16 0.23 -4.53 -13.51
CA ASP A 16 0.55 -3.42 -14.39
C ASP A 16 0.32 -2.10 -13.65
N PHE A 17 1.34 -1.26 -13.59
CA PHE A 17 1.27 0.06 -12.97
C PHE A 17 1.34 1.14 -14.04
N PRO A 18 0.25 1.92 -14.25
CA PRO A 18 0.26 2.99 -15.23
C PRO A 18 1.22 4.11 -14.82
N ARG A 19 1.89 4.68 -15.80
CA ARG A 19 2.75 5.84 -15.59
C ARG A 19 1.92 7.12 -15.55
N GLN A 20 2.23 8.02 -14.61
CA GLN A 20 1.60 9.35 -14.56
C GLN A 20 1.83 10.13 -15.85
N GLN A 21 0.78 10.85 -16.31
CA GLN A 21 0.81 11.66 -17.53
C GLN A 21 1.18 13.14 -17.27
N ARG A 22 1.85 13.44 -16.15
CA ARG A 22 2.28 14.79 -15.78
C ARG A 22 3.76 14.84 -15.41
N SER A 23 4.26 16.04 -15.13
CA SER A 23 5.66 16.28 -14.80
C SER A 23 6.19 15.22 -13.82
N ARG A 24 7.41 14.74 -14.03
CA ARG A 24 8.10 13.64 -13.35
C ARG A 24 7.69 12.24 -13.82
N PHE A 25 6.56 12.03 -14.48
CA PHE A 25 6.15 10.75 -15.08
C PHE A 25 6.36 9.55 -14.15
N LEU A 26 5.94 9.67 -12.89
CA LEU A 26 6.17 8.64 -11.87
C LEU A 26 5.40 7.36 -12.17
N CYS A 27 6.05 6.23 -11.89
CA CYS A 27 5.45 4.91 -11.94
C CYS A 27 5.97 4.08 -10.77
N ILE A 28 5.09 3.35 -10.09
CA ILE A 28 5.45 2.51 -8.93
C ILE A 28 6.50 1.46 -9.34
N ALA A 29 6.39 0.90 -10.55
CA ALA A 29 7.33 -0.10 -11.03
C ALA A 29 8.79 0.39 -11.10
N ASP A 30 9.03 1.70 -11.25
CA ASP A 30 10.38 2.27 -11.33
C ASP A 30 11.16 2.16 -10.01
N PHE A 31 10.47 1.93 -8.88
CA PHE A 31 11.08 1.79 -7.56
C PHE A 31 11.50 0.35 -7.22
N ILE A 32 11.25 -0.59 -8.13
CA ILE A 32 11.56 -2.01 -7.95
C ILE A 32 12.62 -2.41 -8.98
N ALA A 33 13.62 -3.15 -8.54
CA ALA A 33 14.68 -3.61 -9.43
C ALA A 33 14.14 -4.52 -10.54
N SER A 34 14.57 -4.28 -11.77
CA SER A 34 14.28 -5.18 -12.88
C SER A 34 14.89 -6.57 -12.63
N ARG A 35 14.39 -7.59 -13.34
CA ARG A 35 14.93 -8.95 -13.27
C ARG A 35 16.43 -8.99 -13.61
N ASP A 36 16.86 -8.26 -14.62
CA ASP A 36 18.26 -8.20 -15.00
C ASP A 36 19.13 -7.55 -13.91
N ARG A 37 18.61 -6.47 -13.31
CA ARG A 37 19.28 -5.82 -12.19
C ARG A 37 19.36 -6.72 -10.96
N ALA A 38 18.32 -7.49 -10.68
CA ALA A 38 18.31 -8.46 -9.59
C ALA A 38 19.36 -9.56 -9.79
N ARG A 39 19.51 -10.06 -11.03
CA ARG A 39 20.59 -11.02 -11.38
C ARG A 39 21.98 -10.44 -11.19
N GLU A 40 22.22 -9.21 -11.65
CA GLU A 40 23.51 -8.52 -11.47
C GLU A 40 23.87 -8.34 -9.99
N LEU A 41 22.87 -8.01 -9.16
CA LEU A 41 23.05 -7.77 -7.72
C LEU A 41 23.07 -9.07 -6.89
N GLY A 42 22.65 -10.21 -7.48
CA GLY A 42 22.46 -11.46 -6.76
C GLY A 42 21.36 -11.41 -5.68
N ARG A 43 20.40 -10.47 -5.82
CA ARG A 43 19.29 -10.32 -4.87
C ARG A 43 18.06 -9.74 -5.56
N VAL A 44 16.89 -10.07 -5.06
CA VAL A 44 15.59 -9.49 -5.50
C VAL A 44 15.07 -8.52 -4.44
N ASP A 45 14.27 -7.55 -4.90
CA ASP A 45 13.54 -6.67 -4.00
C ASP A 45 12.38 -7.42 -3.36
N VAL A 46 12.11 -7.10 -2.10
CA VAL A 46 10.95 -7.60 -1.35
C VAL A 46 9.94 -6.47 -1.21
N LEU A 47 8.73 -6.70 -1.69
CA LEU A 47 7.62 -5.76 -1.58
C LEU A 47 6.56 -6.33 -0.64
N PRO A 48 6.47 -5.85 0.60
CA PRO A 48 5.40 -6.25 1.51
C PRO A 48 4.09 -5.56 1.15
N PHE A 49 3.00 -6.31 1.21
CA PHE A 49 1.65 -5.79 1.05
C PHE A 49 0.94 -5.74 2.39
N GLN A 50 0.20 -4.66 2.62
CA GLN A 50 -0.67 -4.53 3.78
C GLN A 50 -2.02 -3.96 3.36
N LEU A 51 -3.07 -4.40 4.02
CA LEU A 51 -4.40 -3.83 3.92
C LEU A 51 -4.78 -3.25 5.29
N VAL A 52 -5.09 -1.97 5.31
CA VAL A 52 -5.45 -1.25 6.54
C VAL A 52 -6.82 -0.62 6.38
N THR A 53 -7.69 -0.82 7.35
CA THR A 53 -9.05 -0.28 7.35
C THR A 53 -9.51 0.03 8.77
N MET A 54 -10.39 1.02 8.92
CA MET A 54 -11.09 1.29 10.19
C MET A 54 -12.27 0.32 10.43
N GLY A 55 -12.60 -0.50 9.44
CA GLY A 55 -13.64 -1.50 9.49
C GLY A 55 -15.03 -0.99 9.11
N GLN A 56 -15.93 -1.94 8.91
CA GLN A 56 -17.30 -1.70 8.45
C GLN A 56 -18.12 -0.79 9.39
N PRO A 57 -18.03 -0.92 10.74
CA PRO A 57 -18.84 -0.07 11.63
C PRO A 57 -18.59 1.43 11.44
N ILE A 58 -17.35 1.84 11.19
CA ILE A 58 -17.02 3.25 10.95
C ILE A 58 -17.51 3.71 9.58
N ALA A 59 -17.42 2.85 8.57
CA ALA A 59 -17.93 3.14 7.23
C ALA A 59 -19.47 3.30 7.27
N ASP A 60 -20.18 2.42 7.94
CA ASP A 60 -21.63 2.48 8.09
C ASP A 60 -22.07 3.74 8.84
N PHE A 61 -21.42 4.07 9.95
CA PHE A 61 -21.71 5.29 10.70
C PHE A 61 -21.49 6.57 9.88
N ALA A 62 -20.39 6.64 9.14
CA ALA A 62 -20.13 7.77 8.23
C ALA A 62 -21.23 7.87 7.15
N ASN A 63 -21.67 6.75 6.59
CA ASN A 63 -22.75 6.72 5.60
C ASN A 63 -24.09 7.18 6.18
N GLU A 64 -24.41 6.79 7.43
CA GLU A 64 -25.62 7.25 8.14
C GLU A 64 -25.60 8.77 8.34
N LEU A 65 -24.48 9.35 8.76
CA LEU A 65 -24.31 10.79 8.90
C LEU A 65 -24.48 11.52 7.57
N PHE A 66 -23.92 10.98 6.50
CA PHE A 66 -24.08 11.54 5.16
C PHE A 66 -25.54 11.50 4.69
N ALA A 67 -26.22 10.37 4.87
CA ALA A 67 -27.63 10.21 4.51
C ALA A 67 -28.57 11.13 5.32
N ALA A 68 -28.21 11.42 6.57
CA ALA A 68 -28.93 12.36 7.44
C ALA A 68 -28.61 13.83 7.17
N ASN A 69 -27.83 14.15 6.14
CA ASN A 69 -27.34 15.50 5.83
C ASN A 69 -26.50 16.14 6.96
N SER A 70 -25.96 15.36 7.87
CA SER A 70 -25.05 15.81 8.93
C SER A 70 -23.60 15.91 8.39
N TYR A 71 -23.41 16.75 7.37
CA TYR A 71 -22.16 16.78 6.61
C TYR A 71 -20.94 17.17 7.44
N ARG A 72 -21.11 18.02 8.43
CA ARG A 72 -19.99 18.38 9.32
C ARG A 72 -19.49 17.16 10.08
N ASP A 73 -20.42 16.45 10.74
CA ASP A 73 -20.09 15.27 11.53
C ASP A 73 -19.55 14.16 10.64
N TYR A 74 -20.12 13.98 9.44
CA TYR A 74 -19.58 13.09 8.41
C TYR A 74 -18.12 13.41 8.08
N LEU A 75 -17.79 14.67 7.79
CA LEU A 75 -16.44 15.08 7.45
C LEU A 75 -15.47 14.86 8.60
N GLU A 76 -15.89 15.11 9.83
CA GLU A 76 -15.08 14.87 11.03
C GLU A 76 -14.80 13.37 11.23
N VAL A 77 -15.84 12.52 11.16
CA VAL A 77 -15.70 11.05 11.31
C VAL A 77 -14.91 10.45 10.16
N HIS A 78 -15.22 10.81 8.93
CA HIS A 78 -14.52 10.33 7.74
C HIS A 78 -13.05 10.78 7.75
N GLY A 79 -12.79 12.04 8.03
CA GLY A 79 -11.43 12.59 8.09
C GLY A 79 -10.59 11.93 9.19
N LEU A 80 -11.15 11.74 10.37
CA LEU A 80 -10.49 11.01 11.45
C LEU A 80 -10.20 9.57 11.06
N GLY A 81 -11.15 8.88 10.43
CA GLY A 81 -10.97 7.52 9.93
C GLY A 81 -9.83 7.41 8.93
N VAL A 82 -9.73 8.34 7.97
CA VAL A 82 -8.63 8.40 6.99
C VAL A 82 -7.29 8.61 7.71
N GLN A 83 -7.20 9.58 8.61
CA GLN A 83 -5.96 9.87 9.34
C GLN A 83 -5.48 8.68 10.20
N LEU A 84 -6.40 8.00 10.88
CA LEU A 84 -6.07 6.82 11.68
C LEU A 84 -5.63 5.63 10.80
N THR A 85 -6.25 5.45 9.65
CA THR A 85 -5.85 4.42 8.67
C THR A 85 -4.44 4.69 8.16
N GLU A 86 -4.13 5.92 7.78
CA GLU A 86 -2.79 6.32 7.33
C GLU A 86 -1.75 6.15 8.45
N ALA A 87 -2.06 6.56 9.67
CA ALA A 87 -1.17 6.40 10.82
C ALA A 87 -0.89 4.91 11.12
N MET A 88 -1.90 4.05 11.00
CA MET A 88 -1.75 2.60 11.15
C MET A 88 -0.87 2.01 10.05
N ALA A 89 -1.09 2.42 8.81
CA ALA A 89 -0.28 1.99 7.66
C ALA A 89 1.20 2.38 7.84
N GLU A 90 1.46 3.61 8.27
CA GLU A 90 2.81 4.12 8.56
C GLU A 90 3.47 3.35 9.71
N PHE A 91 2.73 3.09 10.79
CA PHE A 91 3.20 2.31 11.93
C PHE A 91 3.65 0.90 11.50
N TRP A 92 2.82 0.18 10.75
CA TRP A 92 3.15 -1.15 10.28
C TRP A 92 4.25 -1.17 9.22
N HIS A 93 4.28 -0.18 8.34
CA HIS A 93 5.35 -0.04 7.35
C HIS A 93 6.71 0.10 8.04
N ARG A 94 6.81 0.94 9.08
CA ARG A 94 8.03 1.08 9.87
C ARG A 94 8.42 -0.25 10.52
N ARG A 95 7.46 -0.96 11.12
CA ARG A 95 7.70 -2.25 11.77
C ARG A 95 8.23 -3.29 10.79
N VAL A 96 7.63 -3.42 9.63
CA VAL A 96 8.08 -4.34 8.58
C VAL A 96 9.49 -4.00 8.12
N ARG A 97 9.81 -2.73 7.94
CA ARG A 97 11.17 -2.31 7.58
C ARG A 97 12.20 -2.68 8.64
N GLU A 98 11.88 -2.50 9.91
CA GLU A 98 12.76 -2.89 11.03
C GLU A 98 13.02 -4.40 11.06
N GLU A 99 12.04 -5.22 10.69
CA GLU A 99 12.17 -6.68 10.65
C GLU A 99 12.88 -7.22 9.41
N LEU A 100 12.88 -6.46 8.29
CA LEU A 100 13.55 -6.83 7.04
C LEU A 100 15.00 -6.33 6.92
N THR A 101 15.43 -5.44 7.79
CA THR A 101 16.82 -4.97 7.85
C THR A 101 17.61 -5.67 8.92
#